data_78b4c4fb9c0f6e5bbd133ca934eae88e
#
_entry.id   78b4c4fb9c0f6e5bbd133ca934eae88e
#
_cell.length_a   1.000
_cell.length_b   1.000
_cell.length_c   1.000
_cell.angle_alpha   90.00
_cell.angle_beta   90.00
_cell.angle_gamma   90.00
#
_symmetry.space_group_name_H-M   'P 1'
#
loop_
_entity.id
_entity.type
_entity.pdbx_description
1 polymer ?
#
loop_
_entity_poly.entity_id
_entity_poly.type
_entity_poly.pdbx_seq_one_letter_code
_entity_poly.pdbx_strand_id
1 'polypeptide(L)'
;MSSLSEALSPFSSVVITGGSSGLGKSFIELGGKLHPELVFCNLSRRDPGLKNFGKRLNHFSCDLARPAEVVRAAGEVEAFLRKEVPSGAVLLINNSGFGAYGRFPEPNLAHQLEMLDVNVRALVQLTGQLLPFLRERGGAIINVASTAAFQPTPFMAAYGASKAFVLHWSLALNEELRGTGVRALAVCPGPTSTEFFRRAGLQQGSVADSLSMSCEAVVTASLRALGAGRSQVVTGWTNKFSAFAGSVAPKPLAARVAAKVLARYRLKQVKR
;
A
#
# COMPACT_ATOMS: atom_id res chain seq x y z
N MET A 1 -6.07 -3.09 24.87
CA MET A 1 -6.00 -2.75 23.41
C MET A 1 -5.48 -1.34 23.35
N SER A 2 -4.30 -1.11 22.76
CA SER A 2 -3.80 0.25 22.52
C SER A 2 -4.82 1.04 21.70
N SER A 3 -5.05 2.30 22.06
CA SER A 3 -5.90 3.19 21.26
C SER A 3 -5.26 3.38 19.88
N LEU A 4 -6.06 3.75 18.85
CA LEU A 4 -5.51 4.08 17.53
C LEU A 4 -4.51 5.22 17.59
N SER A 5 -4.73 6.15 18.52
CA SER A 5 -3.83 7.26 18.76
C SER A 5 -2.46 6.77 19.29
N GLU A 6 -2.43 5.82 20.23
CA GLU A 6 -1.18 5.24 20.73
C GLU A 6 -0.34 4.58 19.63
N ALA A 7 -0.97 4.01 18.61
CA ALA A 7 -0.23 3.41 17.49
C ALA A 7 0.60 4.42 16.68
N LEU A 8 0.20 5.68 16.65
CA LEU A 8 0.88 6.77 15.94
C LEU A 8 1.75 7.63 16.86
N SER A 9 1.58 7.55 18.19
CA SER A 9 2.28 8.42 19.15
C SER A 9 3.84 8.40 19.06
N PRO A 10 4.51 7.30 18.62
CA PRO A 10 5.96 7.33 18.46
C PRO A 10 6.43 8.18 17.27
N PHE A 11 5.56 8.47 16.30
CA PHE A 11 5.94 9.08 15.03
C PHE A 11 5.73 10.60 15.06
N SER A 12 6.73 11.33 14.57
CA SER A 12 6.65 12.77 14.31
C SER A 12 6.27 13.07 12.86
N SER A 13 6.53 12.11 11.96
CA SER A 13 6.25 12.28 10.54
C SER A 13 5.85 10.99 9.84
N VAL A 14 5.10 11.15 8.76
CA VAL A 14 4.66 10.07 7.85
C VAL A 14 5.11 10.40 6.44
N VAL A 15 5.88 9.52 5.83
CA VAL A 15 6.18 9.54 4.40
C VAL A 15 5.24 8.56 3.72
N ILE A 16 4.42 9.03 2.78
CA ILE A 16 3.40 8.19 2.15
C ILE A 16 3.41 8.32 0.64
N THR A 17 3.35 7.19 -0.06
CA THR A 17 3.15 7.18 -1.51
C THR A 17 1.67 7.09 -1.87
N GLY A 18 1.23 7.89 -2.85
CA GLY A 18 -0.13 7.84 -3.37
C GLY A 18 -1.21 8.40 -2.44
N GLY A 19 -0.91 9.44 -1.67
CA GLY A 19 -1.84 10.09 -0.75
C GLY A 19 -2.98 10.89 -1.42
N SER A 20 -2.99 11.00 -2.74
CA SER A 20 -3.99 11.80 -3.47
C SER A 20 -5.38 11.14 -3.59
N SER A 21 -5.52 9.86 -3.26
CA SER A 21 -6.82 9.14 -3.34
C SER A 21 -6.81 7.84 -2.52
N GLY A 22 -8.00 7.24 -2.35
CA GLY A 22 -8.17 5.90 -1.78
C GLY A 22 -7.54 5.73 -0.40
N LEU A 23 -6.86 4.60 -0.20
CA LEU A 23 -6.24 4.28 1.09
C LEU A 23 -5.20 5.32 1.52
N GLY A 24 -4.36 5.81 0.60
CA GLY A 24 -3.34 6.80 0.93
C GLY A 24 -3.93 8.09 1.46
N LYS A 25 -4.98 8.60 0.82
CA LYS A 25 -5.72 9.78 1.31
C LYS A 25 -6.33 9.53 2.69
N SER A 26 -6.93 8.35 2.88
CA SER A 26 -7.52 7.96 4.16
C SER A 26 -6.49 7.83 5.29
N PHE A 27 -5.25 7.37 4.99
CA PHE A 27 -4.14 7.38 5.96
C PHE A 27 -3.79 8.80 6.41
N ILE A 28 -3.73 9.77 5.49
CA ILE A 28 -3.46 11.18 5.82
C ILE A 28 -4.59 11.74 6.68
N GLU A 29 -5.85 11.59 6.24
CA GLU A 29 -7.01 12.15 6.92
C GLU A 29 -7.19 11.58 8.33
N LEU A 30 -7.15 10.24 8.48
CA LEU A 30 -7.30 9.61 9.77
C LEU A 30 -6.09 9.87 10.68
N GLY A 31 -4.87 9.79 10.14
CA GLY A 31 -3.64 10.08 10.89
C GLY A 31 -3.62 11.50 11.43
N GLY A 32 -3.95 12.48 10.60
CA GLY A 32 -4.01 13.87 11.02
C GLY A 32 -5.16 14.21 11.98
N LYS A 33 -6.26 13.43 11.96
CA LYS A 33 -7.34 13.52 12.95
C LYS A 33 -6.91 12.94 14.29
N LEU A 34 -6.18 11.84 14.30
CA LEU A 34 -5.70 11.15 15.51
C LEU A 34 -4.52 11.87 16.16
N HIS A 35 -3.64 12.47 15.35
CA HIS A 35 -2.45 13.20 15.77
C HIS A 35 -2.33 14.50 14.99
N PRO A 36 -2.88 15.60 15.51
CA PRO A 36 -2.88 16.92 14.86
C PRO A 36 -1.48 17.50 14.59
N GLU A 37 -0.45 17.06 15.33
CA GLU A 37 0.94 17.52 15.14
C GLU A 37 1.73 16.74 14.09
N LEU A 38 1.16 15.63 13.58
CA LEU A 38 1.86 14.74 12.66
C LEU A 38 2.12 15.44 11.31
N VAL A 39 3.35 15.42 10.85
CA VAL A 39 3.76 15.97 9.56
C VAL A 39 3.71 14.88 8.49
N PHE A 40 3.08 15.19 7.35
CA PHE A 40 2.95 14.27 6.22
C PHE A 40 3.79 14.74 5.03
N CYS A 41 4.58 13.82 4.47
CA CYS A 41 5.28 13.96 3.20
C CYS A 41 4.63 13.03 2.18
N ASN A 42 3.86 13.58 1.23
CA ASN A 42 3.18 12.80 0.21
C ASN A 42 3.96 12.76 -1.09
N LEU A 43 4.30 11.56 -1.56
CA LEU A 43 4.94 11.30 -2.85
C LEU A 43 3.90 10.76 -3.84
N SER A 44 3.52 11.55 -4.80
CA SER A 44 2.60 11.17 -5.88
C SER A 44 2.62 12.18 -7.03
N ARG A 45 2.10 11.79 -8.18
CA ARG A 45 1.96 12.69 -9.35
C ARG A 45 1.01 13.85 -9.10
N ARG A 46 0.05 13.70 -8.17
CA ARG A 46 -1.01 14.70 -7.91
C ARG A 46 -1.00 15.08 -6.44
N ASP A 47 -1.15 16.37 -6.18
CA ASP A 47 -1.38 16.88 -4.83
C ASP A 47 -2.64 16.25 -4.20
N PRO A 48 -2.64 15.86 -2.92
CA PRO A 48 -3.82 15.38 -2.21
C PRO A 48 -4.97 16.36 -2.11
N GLY A 49 -4.71 17.66 -2.21
CA GLY A 49 -5.73 18.71 -2.15
C GLY A 49 -6.39 18.90 -0.78
N LEU A 50 -5.74 18.49 0.30
CA LEU A 50 -6.25 18.54 1.67
C LEU A 50 -5.86 19.88 2.34
N LYS A 51 -6.59 20.96 2.03
CA LYS A 51 -6.27 22.33 2.47
C LYS A 51 -6.27 22.52 3.99
N ASN A 52 -7.03 21.72 4.73
CA ASN A 52 -7.13 21.79 6.20
C ASN A 52 -5.87 21.31 6.95
N PHE A 53 -4.88 20.75 6.23
CA PHE A 53 -3.60 20.33 6.82
C PHE A 53 -2.55 21.45 6.89
N GLY A 54 -2.69 22.51 6.07
CA GLY A 54 -1.73 23.60 6.02
C GLY A 54 -0.29 23.12 5.81
N LYS A 55 0.67 23.64 6.58
CA LYS A 55 2.09 23.27 6.52
C LYS A 55 2.41 21.84 6.97
N ARG A 56 1.45 21.10 7.52
CA ARG A 56 1.66 19.72 7.96
C ARG A 56 1.56 18.69 6.83
N LEU A 57 1.06 19.05 5.67
CA LEU A 57 1.02 18.20 4.48
C LEU A 57 1.90 18.81 3.39
N ASN A 58 3.02 18.17 3.14
CA ASN A 58 4.00 18.56 2.15
C ASN A 58 3.94 17.60 0.96
N HIS A 59 3.77 18.15 -0.23
CA HIS A 59 3.66 17.36 -1.44
C HIS A 59 4.96 17.41 -2.24
N PHE A 60 5.51 16.22 -2.51
CA PHE A 60 6.69 16.00 -3.35
C PHE A 60 6.20 15.31 -4.63
N SER A 61 6.15 16.05 -5.73
CA SER A 61 5.73 15.49 -7.01
C SER A 61 6.69 14.40 -7.45
N CYS A 62 6.17 13.19 -7.70
CA CYS A 62 6.97 12.03 -8.05
C CYS A 62 6.16 11.05 -8.92
N ASP A 63 6.69 10.73 -10.09
CA ASP A 63 6.24 9.58 -10.86
C ASP A 63 7.02 8.33 -10.40
N LEU A 64 6.35 7.49 -9.65
CA LEU A 64 6.95 6.26 -9.09
C LEU A 64 7.36 5.24 -10.15
N ALA A 65 6.87 5.36 -11.39
CA ALA A 65 7.35 4.55 -12.50
C ALA A 65 8.76 4.96 -12.98
N ARG A 66 9.28 6.10 -12.53
CA ARG A 66 10.57 6.65 -12.95
C ARG A 66 11.60 6.55 -11.84
N PRO A 67 12.64 5.71 -11.96
CA PRO A 67 13.65 5.51 -10.90
C PRO A 67 14.33 6.79 -10.43
N ALA A 68 14.70 7.66 -11.36
CA ALA A 68 15.38 8.92 -11.03
C ALA A 68 14.49 9.86 -10.19
N GLU A 69 13.18 9.89 -10.46
CA GLU A 69 12.25 10.70 -9.68
C GLU A 69 12.09 10.16 -8.25
N VAL A 70 12.11 8.82 -8.08
CA VAL A 70 12.07 8.20 -6.75
C VAL A 70 13.30 8.58 -5.93
N VAL A 71 14.51 8.52 -6.53
CA VAL A 71 15.75 8.94 -5.84
C VAL A 71 15.70 10.42 -5.46
N ARG A 72 15.33 11.29 -6.38
CA ARG A 72 15.20 12.72 -6.13
C ARG A 72 14.21 12.99 -4.99
N ALA A 73 13.00 12.45 -5.08
CA ALA A 73 11.96 12.70 -4.10
C ALA A 73 12.31 12.13 -2.71
N ALA A 74 13.00 10.99 -2.63
CA ALA A 74 13.49 10.45 -1.37
C ALA A 74 14.50 11.42 -0.70
N GLY A 75 15.46 11.94 -1.46
CA GLY A 75 16.41 12.92 -0.96
C GLY A 75 15.77 14.24 -0.52
N GLU A 76 14.79 14.74 -1.28
CA GLU A 76 14.04 15.95 -0.93
C GLU A 76 13.23 15.76 0.37
N VAL A 77 12.58 14.59 0.54
CA VAL A 77 11.84 14.24 1.77
C VAL A 77 12.79 14.15 2.96
N GLU A 78 13.91 13.47 2.82
CA GLU A 78 14.90 13.35 3.90
C GLU A 78 15.45 14.72 4.31
N ALA A 79 15.85 15.56 3.34
CA ALA A 79 16.34 16.91 3.60
C ALA A 79 15.29 17.78 4.30
N PHE A 80 14.03 17.70 3.85
CA PHE A 80 12.91 18.39 4.48
C PHE A 80 12.72 17.94 5.93
N LEU A 81 12.66 16.62 6.18
CA LEU A 81 12.44 16.08 7.52
C LEU A 81 13.60 16.38 8.47
N ARG A 82 14.84 16.38 7.99
CA ARG A 82 16.01 16.78 8.81
C ARG A 82 15.93 18.24 9.24
N LYS A 83 15.40 19.11 8.40
CA LYS A 83 15.27 20.54 8.66
C LYS A 83 14.05 20.90 9.49
N GLU A 84 12.86 20.44 9.07
CA GLU A 84 11.57 20.92 9.61
C GLU A 84 11.02 20.01 10.73
N VAL A 85 11.47 18.74 10.81
CA VAL A 85 11.05 17.77 11.81
C VAL A 85 12.29 17.05 12.36
N PRO A 86 13.14 17.72 13.15
CA PRO A 86 14.48 17.23 13.49
C PRO A 86 14.50 16.04 14.46
N SER A 87 13.38 15.70 15.10
CA SER A 87 13.31 14.61 16.09
C SER A 87 12.07 13.73 15.89
N GLY A 88 12.02 12.59 16.58
CA GLY A 88 10.93 11.61 16.55
C GLY A 88 11.03 10.60 15.41
N ALA A 89 10.35 9.47 15.57
CA ALA A 89 10.37 8.37 14.61
C ALA A 89 9.60 8.71 13.32
N VAL A 90 9.90 8.00 12.25
CA VAL A 90 9.32 8.20 10.93
C VAL A 90 8.52 6.96 10.51
N LEU A 91 7.29 7.15 10.03
CA LEU A 91 6.47 6.10 9.44
C LEU A 91 6.51 6.20 7.92
N LEU A 92 7.09 5.20 7.24
CA LEU A 92 7.02 5.07 5.79
C LEU A 92 5.81 4.22 5.40
N ILE A 93 4.95 4.73 4.52
CA ILE A 93 3.77 4.01 3.99
C ILE A 93 3.90 3.85 2.48
N ASN A 94 4.35 2.69 2.03
CA ASN A 94 4.35 2.30 0.63
C ASN A 94 2.94 1.83 0.23
N ASN A 95 2.11 2.79 -0.16
CA ASN A 95 0.70 2.56 -0.48
C ASN A 95 0.42 2.57 -1.99
N SER A 96 1.19 3.30 -2.78
CA SER A 96 0.95 3.40 -4.23
C SER A 96 0.91 2.04 -4.90
N GLY A 97 -0.04 1.88 -5.81
CA GLY A 97 -0.17 0.70 -6.62
C GLY A 97 -1.44 0.74 -7.46
N PHE A 98 -1.43 0.03 -8.56
CA PHE A 98 -2.61 -0.17 -9.40
C PHE A 98 -2.61 -1.59 -9.97
N GLY A 99 -3.73 -1.98 -10.56
CA GLY A 99 -3.91 -3.28 -11.19
C GLY A 99 -4.24 -3.17 -12.66
N ALA A 100 -4.07 -4.26 -13.37
CA ALA A 100 -4.54 -4.45 -14.73
C ALA A 100 -5.36 -5.74 -14.79
N TYR A 101 -6.53 -5.68 -15.43
CA TYR A 101 -7.42 -6.81 -15.61
C TYR A 101 -7.56 -7.16 -17.09
N GLY A 102 -7.37 -8.41 -17.41
CA GLY A 102 -7.49 -8.95 -18.76
C GLY A 102 -6.59 -10.17 -18.95
N ARG A 103 -6.64 -10.77 -20.14
CA ARG A 103 -5.68 -11.82 -20.51
C ARG A 103 -4.32 -11.16 -20.77
N PHE A 104 -3.25 -11.77 -20.27
CA PHE A 104 -1.92 -11.24 -20.53
C PHE A 104 -1.65 -11.20 -22.06
N PRO A 105 -1.13 -10.09 -22.60
CA PRO A 105 -0.63 -8.89 -21.94
C PRO A 105 -1.64 -7.73 -21.87
N GLU A 106 -2.95 -7.99 -21.83
CA GLU A 106 -3.97 -6.92 -21.74
C GLU A 106 -3.79 -6.03 -20.48
N PRO A 107 -4.03 -4.69 -20.57
CA PRO A 107 -4.45 -3.96 -21.78
C PRO A 107 -3.33 -3.81 -22.82
N ASN A 108 -2.07 -3.77 -22.42
CA ASN A 108 -0.84 -3.84 -23.21
C ASN A 108 0.37 -4.10 -22.31
N LEU A 109 1.48 -4.52 -22.92
CA LEU A 109 2.70 -4.87 -22.17
C LEU A 109 3.29 -3.67 -21.41
N ALA A 110 3.28 -2.48 -22.00
CA ALA A 110 3.84 -1.29 -21.36
C ALA A 110 3.11 -0.97 -20.04
N HIS A 111 1.78 -1.07 -20.01
CA HIS A 111 0.99 -0.87 -18.79
C HIS A 111 1.26 -1.93 -17.72
N GLN A 112 1.50 -3.20 -18.13
CA GLN A 112 1.89 -4.27 -17.20
C GLN A 112 3.27 -4.00 -16.57
N LEU A 113 4.23 -3.50 -17.37
CA LEU A 113 5.56 -3.14 -16.88
C LEU A 113 5.52 -1.91 -15.96
N GLU A 114 4.80 -0.84 -16.34
CA GLU A 114 4.59 0.32 -15.48
C GLU A 114 3.98 -0.07 -14.12
N MET A 115 3.03 -1.02 -14.14
CA MET A 115 2.44 -1.55 -12.91
C MET A 115 3.50 -2.23 -12.02
N LEU A 116 4.40 -3.02 -12.58
CA LEU A 116 5.50 -3.65 -11.83
C LEU A 116 6.48 -2.60 -11.30
N ASP A 117 6.78 -1.58 -12.09
CA ASP A 117 7.63 -0.47 -11.68
C ASP A 117 7.07 0.25 -10.45
N VAL A 118 5.77 0.57 -10.45
CA VAL A 118 5.12 1.25 -9.32
C VAL A 118 4.93 0.31 -8.13
N ASN A 119 4.40 -0.92 -8.35
CA ASN A 119 4.00 -1.82 -7.27
C ASN A 119 5.18 -2.49 -6.58
N VAL A 120 6.31 -2.67 -7.27
CA VAL A 120 7.47 -3.44 -6.78
C VAL A 120 8.73 -2.59 -6.75
N ARG A 121 9.22 -2.15 -7.93
CA ARG A 121 10.52 -1.48 -8.01
C ARG A 121 10.56 -0.19 -7.18
N ALA A 122 9.57 0.69 -7.34
CA ALA A 122 9.53 1.94 -6.59
C ALA A 122 9.44 1.74 -5.08
N LEU A 123 8.67 0.74 -4.64
CA LEU A 123 8.53 0.38 -3.22
C LEU A 123 9.88 -0.06 -2.63
N VAL A 124 10.61 -0.96 -3.31
CA VAL A 124 11.93 -1.42 -2.87
C VAL A 124 12.93 -0.29 -2.88
N GLN A 125 12.95 0.50 -3.97
CA GLN A 125 13.87 1.61 -4.16
C GLN A 125 13.66 2.71 -3.10
N LEU A 126 12.43 3.16 -2.89
CA LEU A 126 12.12 4.19 -1.89
C LEU A 126 12.45 3.71 -0.47
N THR A 127 12.13 2.46 -0.15
CA THR A 127 12.47 1.87 1.14
C THR A 127 14.00 1.83 1.32
N GLY A 128 14.75 1.37 0.32
CA GLY A 128 16.21 1.32 0.38
C GLY A 128 16.85 2.70 0.56
N GLN A 129 16.33 3.72 -0.13
CA GLN A 129 16.81 5.11 0.00
C GLN A 129 16.56 5.69 1.40
N LEU A 130 15.39 5.44 1.98
CA LEU A 130 15.02 6.00 3.28
C LEU A 130 15.42 5.13 4.48
N LEU A 131 15.81 3.87 4.28
CA LEU A 131 16.11 2.95 5.37
C LEU A 131 17.26 3.43 6.29
N PRO A 132 18.37 4.00 5.80
CA PRO A 132 19.40 4.57 6.68
C PRO A 132 18.83 5.64 7.61
N PHE A 133 18.02 6.56 7.07
CA PHE A 133 17.35 7.60 7.84
C PHE A 133 16.35 7.05 8.86
N LEU A 134 15.58 6.02 8.47
CA LEU A 134 14.66 5.33 9.39
C LEU A 134 15.41 4.63 10.53
N ARG A 135 16.59 4.06 10.27
CA ARG A 135 17.42 3.44 11.32
C ARG A 135 17.99 4.47 12.29
N GLU A 136 18.39 5.63 11.78
CA GLU A 136 18.89 6.74 12.60
C GLU A 136 17.80 7.28 13.55
N ARG A 137 16.58 7.45 13.05
CA ARG A 137 15.47 8.10 13.73
C ARG A 137 14.59 7.14 14.52
N GLY A 138 14.70 5.86 14.25
CA GLY A 138 13.68 4.88 14.59
C GLY A 138 12.47 4.98 13.65
N GLY A 139 11.67 3.92 13.55
CA GLY A 139 10.51 4.02 12.70
C GLY A 139 9.78 2.73 12.40
N ALA A 140 8.89 2.83 11.43
CA ALA A 140 8.20 1.66 10.89
C ALA A 140 7.90 1.83 9.40
N ILE A 141 7.68 0.72 8.74
CA ILE A 141 7.33 0.64 7.32
C ILE A 141 6.00 -0.10 7.19
N ILE A 142 5.02 0.50 6.57
CA ILE A 142 3.79 -0.17 6.13
C ILE A 142 3.87 -0.38 4.63
N ASN A 143 3.78 -1.64 4.19
CA ASN A 143 3.73 -2.01 2.78
C ASN A 143 2.32 -2.53 2.44
N VAL A 144 1.64 -1.86 1.52
CA VAL A 144 0.28 -2.26 1.12
C VAL A 144 0.35 -3.34 0.03
N ALA A 145 0.20 -4.59 0.47
CA ALA A 145 0.05 -5.77 -0.37
C ALA A 145 -1.42 -5.93 -0.84
N SER A 146 -1.99 -7.13 -0.78
CA SER A 146 -3.38 -7.46 -1.10
C SER A 146 -3.69 -8.90 -0.69
N THR A 147 -4.97 -9.26 -0.55
CA THR A 147 -5.41 -10.67 -0.51
C THR A 147 -5.06 -11.43 -1.79
N ALA A 148 -4.85 -10.75 -2.92
CA ALA A 148 -4.35 -11.33 -4.15
C ALA A 148 -2.93 -11.93 -4.02
N ALA A 149 -2.21 -11.63 -2.93
CA ALA A 149 -0.87 -12.14 -2.66
C ALA A 149 -0.84 -13.64 -2.27
N PHE A 150 -1.96 -14.21 -1.84
CA PHE A 150 -1.99 -15.54 -1.25
C PHE A 150 -2.24 -16.68 -2.25
N GLN A 151 -2.70 -16.37 -3.46
CA GLN A 151 -2.99 -17.34 -4.51
C GLN A 151 -2.69 -16.78 -5.91
N PRO A 152 -2.49 -17.63 -6.92
CA PRO A 152 -2.45 -17.18 -8.30
C PRO A 152 -3.76 -16.48 -8.70
N THR A 153 -3.65 -15.38 -9.45
CA THR A 153 -4.79 -14.54 -9.86
C THR A 153 -4.88 -14.46 -11.40
N PRO A 154 -5.48 -15.47 -12.07
CA PRO A 154 -5.71 -15.39 -13.51
C PRO A 154 -6.47 -14.12 -13.90
N PHE A 155 -6.19 -13.56 -15.07
CA PHE A 155 -6.63 -12.25 -15.56
C PHE A 155 -6.06 -11.03 -14.82
N MET A 156 -5.32 -11.26 -13.73
CA MET A 156 -4.56 -10.25 -12.99
C MET A 156 -3.16 -10.79 -12.62
N ALA A 157 -2.55 -11.59 -13.50
CA ALA A 157 -1.37 -12.38 -13.18
C ALA A 157 -0.20 -11.54 -12.66
N ALA A 158 0.18 -10.49 -13.39
CA ALA A 158 1.27 -9.59 -12.97
C ALA A 158 0.91 -8.80 -11.70
N TYR A 159 -0.34 -8.38 -11.53
CA TYR A 159 -0.80 -7.73 -10.30
C TYR A 159 -0.67 -8.65 -9.09
N GLY A 160 -1.25 -9.87 -9.15
CA GLY A 160 -1.18 -10.81 -8.04
C GLY A 160 0.26 -11.18 -7.69
N ALA A 161 1.10 -11.41 -8.70
CA ALA A 161 2.53 -11.67 -8.52
C ALA A 161 3.25 -10.48 -7.85
N SER A 162 2.94 -9.23 -8.25
CA SER A 162 3.50 -8.03 -7.61
C SER A 162 3.11 -7.95 -6.12
N LYS A 163 1.86 -8.29 -5.79
CA LYS A 163 1.39 -8.25 -4.39
C LYS A 163 1.92 -9.42 -3.56
N ALA A 164 2.16 -10.58 -4.17
CA ALA A 164 2.86 -11.69 -3.52
C ALA A 164 4.33 -11.31 -3.21
N PHE A 165 5.02 -10.65 -4.14
CA PHE A 165 6.34 -10.08 -3.88
C PHE A 165 6.30 -9.14 -2.67
N VAL A 166 5.40 -8.15 -2.65
CA VAL A 166 5.31 -7.17 -1.55
C VAL A 166 5.06 -7.86 -0.22
N LEU A 167 4.18 -8.86 -0.16
CA LEU A 167 3.90 -9.61 1.06
C LEU A 167 5.16 -10.32 1.58
N HIS A 168 5.77 -11.17 0.76
CA HIS A 168 6.91 -11.99 1.18
C HIS A 168 8.14 -11.15 1.48
N TRP A 169 8.42 -10.15 0.64
CA TRP A 169 9.50 -9.20 0.86
C TRP A 169 9.34 -8.42 2.18
N SER A 170 8.12 -7.98 2.49
CA SER A 170 7.86 -7.25 3.75
C SER A 170 8.10 -8.11 4.98
N LEU A 171 7.70 -9.38 4.93
CA LEU A 171 7.92 -10.33 6.03
C LEU A 171 9.40 -10.63 6.23
N ALA A 172 10.13 -10.87 5.13
CA ALA A 172 11.58 -11.09 5.18
C ALA A 172 12.29 -9.83 5.71
N LEU A 173 11.97 -8.65 5.17
CA LEU A 173 12.53 -7.39 5.62
C LEU A 173 12.29 -7.15 7.12
N ASN A 174 11.09 -7.49 7.63
CA ASN A 174 10.81 -7.34 9.05
C ASN A 174 11.76 -8.19 9.93
N GLU A 175 12.13 -9.40 9.48
CA GLU A 175 13.11 -10.23 10.19
C GLU A 175 14.54 -9.64 10.13
N GLU A 176 14.94 -9.15 8.95
CA GLU A 176 16.25 -8.50 8.75
C GLU A 176 16.40 -7.20 9.56
N LEU A 177 15.29 -6.55 9.91
CA LEU A 177 15.26 -5.31 10.67
C LEU A 177 15.24 -5.53 12.19
N ARG A 178 15.21 -6.77 12.68
CA ARG A 178 15.24 -7.05 14.13
C ARG A 178 16.46 -6.40 14.80
N GLY A 179 16.21 -5.72 15.92
CA GLY A 179 17.26 -5.03 16.69
C GLY A 179 17.73 -3.69 16.11
N THR A 180 17.18 -3.23 14.97
CA THR A 180 17.59 -1.97 14.33
C THR A 180 16.76 -0.75 14.73
N GLY A 181 15.73 -0.93 15.57
CA GLY A 181 14.77 0.15 15.87
C GLY A 181 13.72 0.40 14.77
N VAL A 182 13.76 -0.36 13.67
CA VAL A 182 12.78 -0.28 12.56
C VAL A 182 12.04 -1.60 12.42
N ARG A 183 10.76 -1.55 12.09
CA ARG A 183 9.93 -2.73 11.82
C ARG A 183 9.13 -2.57 10.53
N ALA A 184 8.73 -3.68 9.91
CA ALA A 184 7.91 -3.66 8.72
C ALA A 184 6.59 -4.42 8.93
N LEU A 185 5.48 -3.86 8.38
CA LEU A 185 4.15 -4.44 8.41
C LEU A 185 3.62 -4.61 6.98
N ALA A 186 3.30 -5.84 6.58
CA ALA A 186 2.54 -6.12 5.39
C ALA A 186 1.04 -5.98 5.64
N VAL A 187 0.38 -5.05 4.97
CA VAL A 187 -1.08 -4.91 5.01
C VAL A 187 -1.67 -5.56 3.77
N CYS A 188 -2.60 -6.50 3.95
CA CYS A 188 -3.23 -7.27 2.88
C CYS A 188 -4.74 -6.97 2.84
N PRO A 189 -5.16 -5.86 2.19
CA PRO A 189 -6.58 -5.58 2.00
C PRO A 189 -7.23 -6.57 1.03
N GLY A 190 -8.50 -6.85 1.27
CA GLY A 190 -9.40 -7.40 0.25
C GLY A 190 -9.94 -6.29 -0.66
N PRO A 191 -11.03 -6.54 -1.38
CA PRO A 191 -11.74 -5.52 -2.13
C PRO A 191 -12.03 -4.30 -1.24
N THR A 192 -11.65 -3.12 -1.72
CA THR A 192 -11.78 -1.86 -0.97
C THR A 192 -12.44 -0.84 -1.88
N SER A 193 -13.36 -0.05 -1.35
CA SER A 193 -14.09 0.99 -2.08
C SER A 193 -13.15 2.15 -2.47
N THR A 194 -12.44 1.98 -3.59
CA THR A 194 -11.48 2.93 -4.14
C THR A 194 -11.62 3.02 -5.66
N GLU A 195 -10.94 3.97 -6.28
CA GLU A 195 -10.80 4.05 -7.74
C GLU A 195 -10.00 2.89 -8.36
N PHE A 196 -9.52 1.94 -7.56
CA PHE A 196 -8.65 0.85 -8.00
C PHE A 196 -9.29 0.03 -9.15
N PHE A 197 -10.55 -0.40 -8.99
CA PHE A 197 -11.24 -1.21 -9.99
C PHE A 197 -11.44 -0.45 -11.30
N ARG A 198 -11.79 0.84 -11.22
CA ARG A 198 -11.92 1.71 -12.40
C ARG A 198 -10.59 1.85 -13.13
N ARG A 199 -9.48 2.03 -12.41
CA ARG A 199 -8.13 2.13 -12.99
C ARG A 199 -7.65 0.80 -13.57
N ALA A 200 -8.07 -0.33 -12.99
CA ALA A 200 -7.77 -1.66 -13.53
C ALA A 200 -8.56 -2.00 -14.81
N GLY A 201 -9.45 -1.12 -15.27
CA GLY A 201 -10.26 -1.33 -16.48
C GLY A 201 -11.58 -2.07 -16.23
N LEU A 202 -12.03 -2.17 -14.98
CA LEU A 202 -13.31 -2.75 -14.59
C LEU A 202 -14.37 -1.68 -14.33
N GLN A 203 -15.63 -1.99 -14.64
CA GLN A 203 -16.74 -1.09 -14.30
C GLN A 203 -16.95 -1.01 -12.79
N GLN A 204 -17.41 0.16 -12.32
CA GLN A 204 -17.86 0.35 -10.95
C GLN A 204 -19.01 -0.63 -10.64
N GLY A 205 -19.00 -1.25 -9.45
CA GLY A 205 -19.98 -2.29 -9.08
C GLY A 205 -19.67 -3.70 -9.59
N SER A 206 -18.50 -3.92 -10.23
CA SER A 206 -18.04 -5.26 -10.64
C SER A 206 -17.75 -6.18 -9.44
N VAL A 207 -17.41 -5.60 -8.30
CA VAL A 207 -17.36 -6.30 -6.99
C VAL A 207 -18.58 -5.86 -6.20
N ALA A 208 -19.31 -6.80 -5.60
CA ALA A 208 -20.46 -6.46 -4.77
C ALA A 208 -19.99 -5.51 -3.64
N ASP A 209 -20.67 -4.38 -3.48
CA ASP A 209 -20.33 -3.38 -2.46
C ASP A 209 -20.35 -3.98 -1.05
N SER A 210 -21.20 -5.02 -0.84
CA SER A 210 -21.27 -5.79 0.40
C SER A 210 -19.98 -6.55 0.77
N LEU A 211 -19.07 -6.78 -0.19
CA LEU A 211 -17.79 -7.45 0.02
C LEU A 211 -16.62 -6.46 0.13
N SER A 212 -16.87 -5.19 -0.16
CA SER A 212 -15.85 -4.15 -0.12
C SER A 212 -15.77 -3.52 1.27
N MET A 213 -14.54 -3.34 1.75
CA MET A 213 -14.28 -2.56 2.98
C MET A 213 -14.13 -1.08 2.65
N SER A 214 -14.51 -0.20 3.58
CA SER A 214 -14.16 1.22 3.47
C SER A 214 -12.65 1.44 3.65
N CYS A 215 -12.12 2.49 3.04
CA CYS A 215 -10.72 2.88 3.22
C CYS A 215 -10.39 3.10 4.70
N GLU A 216 -11.28 3.76 5.44
CA GLU A 216 -11.11 4.03 6.87
C GLU A 216 -11.01 2.73 7.70
N ALA A 217 -11.84 1.73 7.40
CA ALA A 217 -11.79 0.45 8.09
C ALA A 217 -10.46 -0.30 7.84
N VAL A 218 -9.94 -0.24 6.60
CA VAL A 218 -8.63 -0.82 6.26
C VAL A 218 -7.51 -0.08 6.98
N VAL A 219 -7.49 1.25 6.96
CA VAL A 219 -6.50 2.08 7.65
C VAL A 219 -6.54 1.85 9.16
N THR A 220 -7.72 1.82 9.76
CA THR A 220 -7.92 1.51 11.18
C THR A 220 -7.32 0.15 11.56
N ALA A 221 -7.59 -0.90 10.75
CA ALA A 221 -7.02 -2.23 10.98
C ALA A 221 -5.49 -2.24 10.83
N SER A 222 -4.95 -1.46 9.88
CA SER A 222 -3.51 -1.31 9.66
C SER A 222 -2.81 -0.65 10.85
N LEU A 223 -3.36 0.46 11.35
CA LEU A 223 -2.81 1.16 12.51
C LEU A 223 -2.88 0.33 13.79
N ARG A 224 -3.98 -0.40 14.02
CA ARG A 224 -4.06 -1.36 15.15
C ARG A 224 -3.01 -2.46 15.06
N ALA A 225 -2.77 -3.00 13.86
CA ALA A 225 -1.75 -4.01 13.64
C ALA A 225 -0.34 -3.46 13.87
N LEU A 226 -0.08 -2.22 13.42
CA LEU A 226 1.15 -1.49 13.67
C LEU A 226 1.40 -1.31 15.16
N GLY A 227 0.42 -0.78 15.91
CA GLY A 227 0.51 -0.59 17.37
C GLY A 227 0.69 -1.90 18.13
N ALA A 228 0.11 -3.00 17.64
CA ALA A 228 0.27 -4.34 18.20
C ALA A 228 1.59 -5.03 17.80
N GLY A 229 2.52 -4.37 17.10
CA GLY A 229 3.80 -4.92 16.67
C GLY A 229 3.71 -6.10 15.69
N ARG A 230 2.62 -6.20 14.92
CA ARG A 230 2.43 -7.30 13.95
C ARG A 230 3.28 -7.06 12.70
N SER A 231 3.77 -8.15 12.10
CA SER A 231 4.45 -8.12 10.80
C SER A 231 3.49 -8.25 9.61
N GLN A 232 2.24 -8.70 9.86
CA GLN A 232 1.23 -8.90 8.82
C GLN A 232 -0.17 -8.64 9.35
N VAL A 233 -1.04 -8.09 8.50
CA VAL A 233 -2.48 -8.02 8.74
C VAL A 233 -3.28 -8.23 7.46
N VAL A 234 -4.24 -9.17 7.50
CA VAL A 234 -5.30 -9.31 6.50
C VAL A 234 -6.54 -8.60 7.04
N THR A 235 -7.07 -7.63 6.30
CA THR A 235 -8.21 -6.83 6.76
C THR A 235 -9.54 -7.48 6.37
N GLY A 236 -10.47 -7.53 7.33
CA GLY A 236 -11.78 -8.17 7.14
C GLY A 236 -11.78 -9.66 7.40
N TRP A 237 -12.86 -10.17 8.03
CA TRP A 237 -12.96 -11.55 8.44
C TRP A 237 -13.03 -12.52 7.25
N THR A 238 -13.88 -12.23 6.28
CA THR A 238 -14.02 -13.03 5.04
C THR A 238 -12.71 -13.09 4.25
N ASN A 239 -11.98 -11.99 4.22
CA ASN A 239 -10.68 -11.90 3.57
C ASN A 239 -9.61 -12.74 4.26
N LYS A 240 -9.63 -12.84 5.61
CA LYS A 240 -8.73 -13.73 6.36
C LYS A 240 -8.96 -15.19 5.99
N PHE A 241 -10.21 -15.62 5.92
CA PHE A 241 -10.55 -16.98 5.52
C PHE A 241 -10.10 -17.28 4.07
N SER A 242 -10.39 -16.36 3.14
CA SER A 242 -9.97 -16.51 1.74
C SER A 242 -8.44 -16.54 1.59
N ALA A 243 -7.73 -15.69 2.30
CA ALA A 243 -6.27 -15.67 2.31
C ALA A 243 -5.69 -16.99 2.87
N PHE A 244 -6.23 -17.49 3.96
CA PHE A 244 -5.83 -18.78 4.54
C PHE A 244 -6.06 -19.92 3.55
N ALA A 245 -7.27 -20.02 2.99
CA ALA A 245 -7.59 -21.06 1.99
C ALA A 245 -6.65 -20.96 0.77
N GLY A 246 -6.37 -19.76 0.27
CA GLY A 246 -5.41 -19.54 -0.83
C GLY A 246 -3.96 -19.91 -0.50
N SER A 247 -3.58 -19.79 0.78
CA SER A 247 -2.22 -20.15 1.24
C SER A 247 -2.00 -21.65 1.29
N VAL A 248 -2.98 -22.43 1.76
CA VAL A 248 -2.86 -23.87 1.99
C VAL A 248 -3.27 -24.72 0.78
N ALA A 249 -4.09 -24.20 -0.12
CA ALA A 249 -4.54 -24.93 -1.29
C ALA A 249 -3.39 -25.22 -2.28
N PRO A 250 -3.37 -26.38 -2.94
CA PRO A 250 -2.45 -26.62 -4.06
C PRO A 250 -2.58 -25.53 -5.12
N LYS A 251 -1.47 -24.90 -5.48
CA LYS A 251 -1.48 -23.69 -6.34
C LYS A 251 -2.18 -23.89 -7.70
N PRO A 252 -2.05 -25.04 -8.40
CA PRO A 252 -2.83 -25.27 -9.63
C PRO A 252 -4.34 -25.30 -9.41
N LEU A 253 -4.81 -25.86 -8.29
CA LEU A 253 -6.23 -25.87 -7.93
C LEU A 253 -6.71 -24.47 -7.58
N ALA A 254 -5.98 -23.75 -6.75
CA ALA A 254 -6.28 -22.35 -6.39
C ALA A 254 -6.38 -21.48 -7.66
N ALA A 255 -5.46 -21.64 -8.63
CA ALA A 255 -5.51 -20.93 -9.90
C ALA A 255 -6.79 -21.23 -10.70
N ARG A 256 -7.22 -22.49 -10.79
CA ARG A 256 -8.46 -22.88 -11.49
C ARG A 256 -9.72 -22.30 -10.85
N VAL A 257 -9.77 -22.32 -9.51
CA VAL A 257 -10.89 -21.73 -8.75
C VAL A 257 -10.90 -20.21 -8.93
N ALA A 258 -9.76 -19.56 -8.74
CA ALA A 258 -9.61 -18.11 -8.94
C ALA A 258 -9.98 -17.68 -10.37
N ALA A 259 -9.62 -18.47 -11.40
CA ALA A 259 -10.01 -18.21 -12.78
C ALA A 259 -11.52 -18.17 -12.96
N LYS A 260 -12.26 -19.16 -12.37
CA LYS A 260 -13.73 -19.18 -12.43
C LYS A 260 -14.37 -17.99 -11.72
N VAL A 261 -13.82 -17.60 -10.58
CA VAL A 261 -14.32 -16.43 -9.82
C VAL A 261 -14.03 -15.13 -10.56
N LEU A 262 -12.78 -14.92 -10.96
CA LEU A 262 -12.36 -13.66 -11.61
C LEU A 262 -12.92 -13.51 -13.04
N ALA A 263 -13.19 -14.61 -13.78
CA ALA A 263 -13.83 -14.55 -15.07
C ALA A 263 -15.21 -13.88 -15.04
N ARG A 264 -15.91 -13.98 -13.89
CA ARG A 264 -17.25 -13.34 -13.72
C ARG A 264 -17.15 -11.80 -13.76
N TYR A 265 -16.02 -11.24 -13.38
CA TYR A 265 -15.78 -9.78 -13.47
C TYR A 265 -15.49 -9.30 -14.89
N ARG A 266 -15.01 -10.19 -15.77
CA ARG A 266 -14.73 -9.89 -17.17
C ARG A 266 -15.98 -9.49 -17.97
N LEU A 267 -17.14 -10.04 -17.64
CA LEU A 267 -18.42 -9.71 -18.30
C LEU A 267 -18.83 -8.25 -18.09
N LYS A 268 -18.18 -7.54 -17.19
CA LYS A 268 -18.43 -6.13 -16.85
C LYS A 268 -17.30 -5.20 -17.29
N GLN A 269 -16.39 -5.65 -18.16
CA GLN A 269 -15.42 -4.75 -18.78
C GLN A 269 -16.13 -3.74 -19.66
N VAL A 270 -15.71 -2.48 -19.59
CA VAL A 270 -16.14 -1.44 -20.52
C VAL A 270 -15.72 -1.88 -21.91
N LYS A 271 -16.68 -2.14 -22.80
CA LYS A 271 -16.37 -2.23 -24.23
C LYS A 271 -15.84 -0.87 -24.64
N ARG A 272 -14.57 -0.82 -25.02
CA ARG A 272 -13.97 0.35 -25.66
C ARG A 272 -14.53 0.53 -27.04
#